data_66921687b4c7392506fae0f79e9763b3
#
_entry.id   66921687b4c7392506fae0f79e9763b3
#
_cell.length_a   1.000
_cell.length_b   1.000
_cell.length_c   1.000
_cell.angle_alpha   90.00
_cell.angle_beta   90.00
_cell.angle_gamma   90.00
#
_symmetry.space_group_name_H-M   'P 1'
#
loop_
_entity.id
_entity.type
_entity.pdbx_description
1 polymer ?
#
loop_
_entity_poly.entity_id
_entity_poly.type
_entity_poly.pdbx_seq_one_letter_code
_entity_poly.pdbx_strand_id
1 'polypeptide(L)'
;MMERLSLITARRQAGVRIYPAPQVATAVVEPYNSILTTHTTLEHSDCAFMVDNEAIYDICRRNLDIERPTYTKLYRLIGQIVSSITASLRFDGALNVDLTEFQTNLVPYPRIHFPLVTYAPVISSAKANHEQLSVAEITSACFEPANQMVKCDPRHGKYMACCLLYRGDVVPKDVNCAIATIKTKRSIQFVDWCPTGFKVGITYQPPTVVPGGDLAKVSRAVCMLSTTTAIAEAWARLDHKLTSCTPSVPSSTGTWERAWRRESLQKHAKT
;
A
#
# COMPACT_ATOMS: atom_id res chain seq x y z
N MET A 1 -7.20 -19.97 -3.76
CA MET A 1 -7.41 -19.38 -5.09
C MET A 1 -6.08 -19.04 -5.76
N MET A 2 -5.18 -18.33 -5.10
CA MET A 2 -3.86 -17.96 -5.64
C MET A 2 -2.99 -19.18 -5.96
N GLU A 3 -2.95 -20.17 -5.10
CA GLU A 3 -2.26 -21.43 -5.31
C GLU A 3 -2.72 -22.14 -6.62
N ARG A 4 -4.02 -22.21 -6.85
CA ARG A 4 -4.56 -22.79 -8.10
C ARG A 4 -4.23 -21.97 -9.33
N LEU A 5 -4.23 -20.64 -9.21
CA LEU A 5 -3.85 -19.75 -10.31
C LEU A 5 -2.36 -19.84 -10.61
N SER A 6 -1.49 -19.98 -9.60
CA SER A 6 -0.04 -20.15 -9.79
C SER A 6 0.30 -21.45 -10.54
N LEU A 7 -0.44 -22.52 -10.28
CA LEU A 7 -0.28 -23.80 -10.95
C LEU A 7 -0.77 -23.79 -12.41
N ILE A 8 -1.83 -23.02 -12.70
CA ILE A 8 -2.45 -23.00 -14.05
C ILE A 8 -1.77 -22.00 -14.98
N THR A 9 -1.38 -20.86 -14.44
CA THR A 9 -0.88 -19.75 -15.21
C THR A 9 0.58 -19.51 -14.95
N ALA A 10 1.55 -20.13 -15.13
CA ALA A 10 2.98 -19.77 -14.96
C ALA A 10 3.34 -18.25 -15.09
N ARG A 11 2.33 -17.38 -14.87
CA ARG A 11 2.37 -15.92 -14.97
C ARG A 11 2.54 -15.31 -13.59
N ARG A 12 3.23 -14.18 -13.54
CA ARG A 12 3.47 -13.40 -12.34
C ARG A 12 2.16 -12.90 -11.72
N GLN A 13 2.04 -13.01 -10.41
CA GLN A 13 0.83 -12.64 -9.66
C GLN A 13 1.08 -11.42 -8.80
N ALA A 14 0.36 -10.34 -9.08
CA ALA A 14 0.27 -9.17 -8.22
C ALA A 14 -1.08 -9.14 -7.50
N GLY A 15 -1.10 -8.80 -6.24
CA GLY A 15 -2.32 -8.75 -5.44
C GLY A 15 -2.37 -7.54 -4.52
N VAL A 16 -3.58 -7.04 -4.22
CA VAL A 16 -3.81 -6.07 -3.16
C VAL A 16 -4.30 -6.79 -1.92
N ARG A 17 -3.64 -6.59 -0.78
CA ARG A 17 -3.96 -7.21 0.50
C ARG A 17 -4.46 -6.17 1.49
N ILE A 18 -5.66 -6.38 2.00
CA ILE A 18 -6.29 -5.49 2.96
C ILE A 18 -6.15 -6.13 4.34
N TYR A 19 -5.45 -5.45 5.24
CA TYR A 19 -5.27 -5.89 6.62
C TYR A 19 -6.34 -5.26 7.51
N PRO A 20 -6.88 -6.03 8.49
CA PRO A 20 -7.91 -5.54 9.38
C PRO A 20 -7.36 -4.47 10.32
N ALA A 21 -8.18 -3.45 10.58
CA ALA A 21 -7.89 -2.41 11.56
C ALA A 21 -8.29 -2.86 12.96
N PRO A 22 -7.43 -2.69 13.98
CA PRO A 22 -7.78 -3.06 15.35
C PRO A 22 -8.96 -2.25 15.92
N GLN A 23 -9.17 -1.03 15.42
CA GLN A 23 -10.28 -0.17 15.88
C GLN A 23 -11.63 -0.52 15.26
N VAL A 24 -11.63 -1.22 14.11
CA VAL A 24 -12.82 -1.58 13.34
C VAL A 24 -13.01 -3.10 13.29
N ALA A 25 -12.03 -3.84 13.79
CA ALA A 25 -12.05 -5.30 13.86
C ALA A 25 -13.11 -5.80 14.84
N THR A 26 -14.01 -6.64 14.37
CA THR A 26 -15.07 -7.22 15.19
C THR A 26 -14.76 -8.64 15.66
N ALA A 27 -13.75 -9.30 15.05
CA ALA A 27 -13.43 -10.69 15.32
C ALA A 27 -12.06 -10.87 16.00
N VAL A 28 -12.03 -11.62 17.08
CA VAL A 28 -10.80 -11.96 17.84
C VAL A 28 -9.80 -12.77 17.00
N VAL A 29 -10.28 -13.46 15.95
CA VAL A 29 -9.46 -14.34 15.08
C VAL A 29 -8.74 -13.59 13.94
N GLU A 30 -8.94 -12.30 13.79
CA GLU A 30 -8.36 -11.51 12.69
C GLU A 30 -6.82 -11.52 12.65
N PRO A 31 -6.07 -11.43 13.77
CA PRO A 31 -4.62 -11.54 13.74
C PRO A 31 -4.13 -12.90 13.19
N TYR A 32 -4.82 -13.98 13.53
CA TYR A 32 -4.52 -15.32 13.02
C TYR A 32 -4.73 -15.41 11.51
N ASN A 33 -5.88 -14.93 11.04
CA ASN A 33 -6.19 -14.87 9.61
C ASN A 33 -5.16 -14.03 8.83
N SER A 34 -4.71 -12.93 9.40
CA SER A 34 -3.73 -12.05 8.79
C SER A 34 -2.38 -12.75 8.60
N ILE A 35 -1.90 -13.47 9.61
CA ILE A 35 -0.63 -14.20 9.54
C ILE A 35 -0.71 -15.36 8.56
N LEU A 36 -1.78 -16.15 8.59
CA LEU A 36 -1.97 -17.27 7.66
C LEU A 36 -2.07 -16.77 6.21
N THR A 37 -2.77 -15.65 6.00
CA THR A 37 -2.85 -15.03 4.66
C THR A 37 -1.49 -14.52 4.20
N THR A 38 -0.70 -13.95 5.09
CA THR A 38 0.65 -13.49 4.77
C THR A 38 1.56 -14.64 4.36
N HIS A 39 1.51 -15.75 5.10
CA HIS A 39 2.27 -16.95 4.75
C HIS A 39 1.92 -17.47 3.35
N THR A 40 0.64 -17.64 3.06
CA THR A 40 0.18 -18.03 1.72
C THR A 40 0.59 -17.04 0.64
N THR A 41 0.59 -15.75 0.96
CA THR A 41 1.00 -14.69 0.03
C THR A 41 2.49 -14.74 -0.27
N LEU A 42 3.33 -15.05 0.71
CA LEU A 42 4.77 -15.21 0.54
C LEU A 42 5.12 -16.32 -0.47
N GLU A 43 4.37 -17.40 -0.48
CA GLU A 43 4.63 -18.55 -1.36
C GLU A 43 4.06 -18.38 -2.77
N HIS A 44 2.90 -17.73 -2.90
CA HIS A 44 2.12 -17.74 -4.14
C HIS A 44 1.92 -16.36 -4.79
N SER A 45 2.67 -15.35 -4.37
CA SER A 45 2.57 -14.00 -4.92
C SER A 45 3.94 -13.42 -5.20
N ASP A 46 4.10 -12.75 -6.33
CA ASP A 46 5.34 -12.07 -6.71
C ASP A 46 5.40 -10.63 -6.21
N CYS A 47 4.24 -9.99 -6.07
CA CYS A 47 4.11 -8.63 -5.56
C CYS A 47 2.77 -8.48 -4.83
N ALA A 48 2.79 -8.06 -3.58
CA ALA A 48 1.59 -7.91 -2.76
C ALA A 48 1.52 -6.49 -2.18
N PHE A 49 0.64 -5.66 -2.74
CA PHE A 49 0.41 -4.31 -2.23
C PHE A 49 -0.37 -4.36 -0.93
N MET A 50 0.22 -3.80 0.12
CA MET A 50 -0.40 -3.76 1.44
C MET A 50 -1.26 -2.52 1.62
N VAL A 51 -2.43 -2.74 2.21
CA VAL A 51 -3.39 -1.69 2.57
C VAL A 51 -3.95 -2.01 3.95
N ASP A 52 -3.97 -1.03 4.84
CA ASP A 52 -4.51 -1.15 6.19
C ASP A 52 -5.80 -0.35 6.31
N ASN A 53 -6.88 -0.99 6.71
CA ASN A 53 -8.17 -0.33 6.91
C ASN A 53 -8.09 0.82 7.93
N GLU A 54 -7.24 0.71 8.95
CA GLU A 54 -7.06 1.78 9.93
C GLU A 54 -6.46 3.04 9.29
N ALA A 55 -5.44 2.86 8.45
CA ALA A 55 -4.81 3.99 7.74
C ALA A 55 -5.80 4.66 6.78
N ILE A 56 -6.55 3.87 6.02
CA ILE A 56 -7.56 4.42 5.10
C ILE A 56 -8.68 5.13 5.87
N TYR A 57 -9.11 4.58 7.00
CA TYR A 57 -10.12 5.19 7.87
C TYR A 57 -9.67 6.58 8.31
N ASP A 58 -8.45 6.72 8.78
CA ASP A 58 -7.88 8.01 9.19
C ASP A 58 -7.72 8.99 8.02
N ILE A 59 -7.33 8.52 6.82
CA ILE A 59 -7.26 9.34 5.62
C ILE A 59 -8.66 9.86 5.24
N CYS A 60 -9.67 9.01 5.23
CA CYS A 60 -11.05 9.43 4.94
C CYS A 60 -11.56 10.44 5.95
N ARG A 61 -11.27 10.24 7.25
CA ARG A 61 -11.69 11.15 8.30
C ARG A 61 -11.02 12.52 8.18
N ARG A 62 -9.72 12.55 7.94
CA ARG A 62 -8.94 13.79 7.88
C ARG A 62 -9.12 14.56 6.58
N ASN A 63 -9.05 13.86 5.44
CA ASN A 63 -8.99 14.50 4.13
C ASN A 63 -10.38 14.68 3.50
N LEU A 64 -11.32 13.78 3.77
CA LEU A 64 -12.68 13.83 3.26
C LEU A 64 -13.70 14.38 4.26
N ASP A 65 -13.27 14.70 5.50
CA ASP A 65 -14.12 15.22 6.58
C ASP A 65 -15.30 14.30 6.93
N ILE A 66 -15.10 12.98 6.84
CA ILE A 66 -16.12 11.98 7.13
C ILE A 66 -15.91 11.49 8.55
N GLU A 67 -16.80 11.81 9.49
CA GLU A 67 -16.65 11.39 10.90
C GLU A 67 -16.62 9.87 11.08
N ARG A 68 -17.51 9.17 10.36
CA ARG A 68 -17.64 7.71 10.43
C ARG A 68 -17.63 7.08 9.03
N PRO A 69 -16.46 6.84 8.44
CA PRO A 69 -16.36 6.18 7.16
C PRO A 69 -16.95 4.77 7.19
N THR A 70 -17.77 4.43 6.22
CA THR A 70 -18.29 3.07 6.01
C THR A 70 -17.31 2.27 5.14
N TYR A 71 -17.39 0.96 5.19
CA TYR A 71 -16.57 0.08 4.33
C TYR A 71 -16.70 0.42 2.84
N THR A 72 -17.89 0.81 2.38
CA THR A 72 -18.12 1.24 0.99
C THR A 72 -17.24 2.45 0.62
N LYS A 73 -17.08 3.41 1.53
CA LYS A 73 -16.24 4.59 1.31
C LYS A 73 -14.75 4.23 1.29
N LEU A 74 -14.32 3.34 2.17
CA LEU A 74 -12.95 2.81 2.18
C LEU A 74 -12.64 2.07 0.87
N TYR A 75 -13.55 1.21 0.41
CA TYR A 75 -13.37 0.46 -0.85
C TYR A 75 -13.35 1.36 -2.09
N ARG A 76 -14.04 2.50 -2.07
CA ARG A 76 -13.94 3.48 -3.17
C ARG A 76 -12.53 4.03 -3.31
N LEU A 77 -11.85 4.33 -2.20
CA LEU A 77 -10.46 4.78 -2.23
C LEU A 77 -9.51 3.68 -2.70
N ILE A 78 -9.70 2.44 -2.21
CA ILE A 78 -8.96 1.27 -2.69
C ILE A 78 -9.19 1.06 -4.19
N GLY A 79 -10.40 1.25 -4.68
CA GLY A 79 -10.74 1.20 -6.10
C GLY A 79 -9.95 2.20 -6.95
N GLN A 80 -9.70 3.41 -6.45
CA GLN A 80 -8.84 4.39 -7.12
C GLN A 80 -7.39 3.92 -7.22
N ILE A 81 -6.88 3.31 -6.16
CA ILE A 81 -5.52 2.74 -6.15
C ILE A 81 -5.40 1.63 -7.19
N VAL A 82 -6.31 0.66 -7.18
CA VAL A 82 -6.31 -0.45 -8.14
C VAL A 82 -6.46 0.07 -9.57
N SER A 83 -7.35 1.04 -9.78
CA SER A 83 -7.50 1.70 -11.08
C SER A 83 -6.22 2.38 -11.54
N SER A 84 -5.46 3.00 -10.64
CA SER A 84 -4.20 3.67 -10.97
C SER A 84 -3.08 2.68 -11.28
N ILE A 85 -2.99 1.57 -10.55
CA ILE A 85 -2.01 0.50 -10.82
C ILE A 85 -2.25 -0.14 -12.20
N THR A 86 -3.50 -0.31 -12.59
CA THR A 86 -3.87 -0.94 -13.87
C THR A 86 -4.09 0.05 -15.02
N ALA A 87 -3.93 1.36 -14.78
CA ALA A 87 -4.22 2.39 -15.78
C ALA A 87 -3.36 2.25 -17.04
N SER A 88 -2.08 1.93 -16.89
CA SER A 88 -1.15 1.74 -18.01
C SER A 88 -1.50 0.57 -18.93
N LEU A 89 -2.26 -0.42 -18.42
CA LEU A 89 -2.75 -1.56 -19.23
C LEU A 89 -4.02 -1.22 -20.01
N ARG A 90 -4.72 -0.15 -19.67
CA ARG A 90 -6.04 0.19 -20.21
C ARG A 90 -6.05 1.48 -21.02
N PHE A 91 -5.09 2.36 -20.80
CA PHE A 91 -5.04 3.69 -21.41
C PHE A 91 -3.64 4.03 -21.88
N ASP A 92 -3.56 4.84 -22.92
CA ASP A 92 -2.30 5.36 -23.43
C ASP A 92 -1.71 6.43 -22.52
N GLY A 93 -0.40 6.56 -22.57
CA GLY A 93 0.34 7.55 -21.76
C GLY A 93 1.72 7.85 -22.32
N ALA A 94 2.34 8.90 -21.77
CA ALA A 94 3.71 9.28 -22.14
C ALA A 94 4.73 8.23 -21.71
N LEU A 95 4.51 7.58 -20.57
CA LEU A 95 5.38 6.55 -20.01
C LEU A 95 4.52 5.41 -19.46
N ASN A 96 4.48 4.30 -20.16
CA ASN A 96 3.74 3.12 -19.71
C ASN A 96 4.62 2.26 -18.79
N VAL A 97 4.03 1.77 -17.71
CA VAL A 97 4.66 0.84 -16.76
C VAL A 97 3.81 -0.42 -16.67
N ASP A 98 4.35 -1.54 -17.08
CA ASP A 98 3.68 -2.85 -17.03
C ASP A 98 3.75 -3.47 -15.63
N LEU A 99 2.83 -4.40 -15.33
CA LEU A 99 2.82 -5.14 -14.05
C LEU A 99 4.11 -5.94 -13.83
N THR A 100 4.74 -6.42 -14.90
CA THR A 100 6.05 -7.08 -14.81
C THR A 100 7.16 -6.14 -14.36
N GLU A 101 7.08 -4.87 -14.73
CA GLU A 101 8.03 -3.85 -14.31
C GLU A 101 7.90 -3.53 -12.82
N PHE A 102 6.71 -3.65 -12.23
CA PHE A 102 6.55 -3.49 -10.79
C PHE A 102 7.36 -4.50 -10.01
N GLN A 103 7.32 -5.77 -10.41
CA GLN A 103 8.14 -6.78 -9.76
C GLN A 103 9.62 -6.48 -9.93
N THR A 104 10.06 -6.17 -11.16
CA THR A 104 11.48 -5.90 -11.43
C THR A 104 12.02 -4.69 -10.67
N ASN A 105 11.22 -3.62 -10.55
CA ASN A 105 11.68 -2.38 -9.94
C ASN A 105 11.39 -2.26 -8.44
N LEU A 106 10.29 -2.88 -7.95
CA LEU A 106 9.85 -2.74 -6.55
C LEU A 106 10.25 -3.89 -5.65
N VAL A 107 10.60 -5.06 -6.20
CA VAL A 107 10.93 -6.25 -5.43
C VAL A 107 12.45 -6.51 -5.51
N PRO A 108 13.23 -5.98 -4.55
CA PRO A 108 14.68 -6.16 -4.54
C PRO A 108 15.09 -7.59 -4.21
N TYR A 109 14.32 -8.27 -3.38
CA TYR A 109 14.52 -9.66 -2.98
C TYR A 109 13.20 -10.43 -3.06
N PRO A 110 13.19 -11.72 -3.45
CA PRO A 110 11.95 -12.47 -3.66
C PRO A 110 10.97 -12.46 -2.48
N ARG A 111 11.45 -12.41 -1.24
CA ARG A 111 10.61 -12.37 -0.03
C ARG A 111 10.20 -10.96 0.39
N ILE A 112 10.90 -9.92 -0.07
CA ILE A 112 10.58 -8.51 0.23
C ILE A 112 9.73 -7.97 -0.92
N HIS A 113 8.51 -8.49 -1.05
CA HIS A 113 7.59 -8.16 -2.13
C HIS A 113 6.28 -7.50 -1.65
N PHE A 114 6.35 -6.75 -0.54
CA PHE A 114 5.24 -6.01 0.04
C PHE A 114 5.44 -4.49 -0.10
N PRO A 115 5.15 -3.89 -1.27
CA PRO A 115 5.21 -2.45 -1.41
C PRO A 115 4.09 -1.75 -0.62
N LEU A 116 4.41 -0.58 -0.09
CA LEU A 116 3.44 0.38 0.43
C LEU A 116 2.77 1.12 -0.72
N VAL A 117 1.54 1.53 -0.48
CA VAL A 117 0.76 2.29 -1.44
C VAL A 117 0.41 3.65 -0.84
N THR A 118 0.49 4.69 -1.67
CA THR A 118 0.02 6.04 -1.34
C THR A 118 -0.72 6.62 -2.54
N TYR A 119 -1.79 7.35 -2.30
CA TYR A 119 -2.57 8.02 -3.32
C TYR A 119 -2.75 9.49 -2.96
N ALA A 120 -2.51 10.36 -3.92
CA ALA A 120 -2.70 11.81 -3.77
C ALA A 120 -3.22 12.42 -5.09
N PRO A 121 -4.09 13.45 -5.02
CA PRO A 121 -4.70 14.02 -3.83
C PRO A 121 -5.94 13.25 -3.38
N VAL A 122 -6.19 13.20 -2.08
CA VAL A 122 -7.45 12.75 -1.51
C VAL A 122 -8.13 13.98 -0.91
N ILE A 123 -9.11 14.54 -1.62
CA ILE A 123 -9.78 15.80 -1.28
C ILE A 123 -11.30 15.62 -1.41
N SER A 124 -12.07 16.26 -0.52
CA SER A 124 -13.52 16.29 -0.63
C SER A 124 -13.96 17.24 -1.76
N SER A 125 -15.13 16.98 -2.35
CA SER A 125 -15.66 17.80 -3.44
C SER A 125 -15.85 19.28 -3.04
N ALA A 126 -16.09 19.57 -1.77
CA ALA A 126 -16.22 20.94 -1.28
C ALA A 126 -14.87 21.68 -1.29
N LYS A 127 -13.79 21.02 -0.86
CA LYS A 127 -12.43 21.61 -0.82
C LYS A 127 -11.80 21.73 -2.21
N ALA A 128 -12.09 20.81 -3.11
CA ALA A 128 -11.48 20.76 -4.45
C ALA A 128 -11.78 22.00 -5.32
N ASN A 129 -12.87 22.71 -5.05
CA ASN A 129 -13.21 23.94 -5.78
C ASN A 129 -12.25 25.10 -5.46
N HIS A 130 -11.51 25.02 -4.36
CA HIS A 130 -10.61 26.06 -3.88
C HIS A 130 -9.13 25.69 -4.00
N GLU A 131 -8.81 24.45 -4.34
CA GLU A 131 -7.44 23.94 -4.37
C GLU A 131 -7.11 23.34 -5.75
N GLN A 132 -6.19 23.97 -6.47
CA GLN A 132 -5.55 23.38 -7.64
C GLN A 132 -4.14 22.94 -7.24
N LEU A 133 -3.96 21.64 -7.00
CA LEU A 133 -2.68 21.10 -6.59
C LEU A 133 -1.74 20.91 -7.79
N SER A 134 -0.53 21.46 -7.67
CA SER A 134 0.54 21.27 -8.64
C SER A 134 1.13 19.86 -8.57
N VAL A 135 1.85 19.46 -9.63
CA VAL A 135 2.56 18.16 -9.66
C VAL A 135 3.55 18.03 -8.48
N ALA A 136 4.23 19.11 -8.12
CA ALA A 136 5.18 19.11 -7.00
C ALA A 136 4.49 18.88 -5.65
N GLU A 137 3.32 19.48 -5.42
CA GLU A 137 2.55 19.34 -4.19
C GLU A 137 2.00 17.93 -4.02
N ILE A 138 1.35 17.37 -5.06
CA ILE A 138 0.82 15.99 -4.99
C ILE A 138 1.95 14.96 -4.82
N THR A 139 3.10 15.18 -5.46
CA THR A 139 4.27 14.32 -5.28
C THR A 139 4.81 14.41 -3.85
N SER A 140 4.93 15.61 -3.30
CA SER A 140 5.35 15.81 -1.92
C SER A 140 4.41 15.15 -0.91
N ALA A 141 3.10 15.26 -1.15
CA ALA A 141 2.06 14.64 -0.32
C ALA A 141 2.17 13.11 -0.26
N CYS A 142 2.69 12.46 -1.32
CA CYS A 142 2.90 11.01 -1.31
C CYS A 142 3.95 10.55 -0.29
N PHE A 143 4.91 11.39 0.05
CA PHE A 143 5.96 11.05 1.03
C PHE A 143 5.59 11.39 2.47
N GLU A 144 4.43 11.98 2.70
CA GLU A 144 3.96 12.26 4.05
C GLU A 144 3.49 10.97 4.75
N PRO A 145 3.95 10.71 5.98
CA PRO A 145 3.56 9.51 6.73
C PRO A 145 2.05 9.36 6.90
N ALA A 146 1.36 10.50 7.02
CA ALA A 146 -0.07 10.53 7.22
C ALA A 146 -0.89 10.07 6.02
N ASN A 147 -0.32 10.09 4.80
CA ASN A 147 -0.99 9.69 3.56
C ASN A 147 -0.66 8.26 3.14
N GLN A 148 0.13 7.52 3.91
CA GLN A 148 0.40 6.12 3.64
C GLN A 148 -0.85 5.27 3.88
N MET A 149 -1.10 4.28 3.00
CA MET A 149 -2.22 3.35 3.14
C MET A 149 -1.97 2.24 4.16
N VAL A 150 -0.83 2.26 4.81
CA VAL A 150 -0.47 1.41 5.95
C VAL A 150 0.02 2.31 7.08
N LYS A 151 -0.36 2.02 8.30
CA LYS A 151 0.13 2.70 9.50
C LYS A 151 1.61 2.37 9.73
N CYS A 152 2.49 3.14 9.14
CA CYS A 152 3.93 3.10 9.38
C CYS A 152 4.52 4.49 9.11
N ASP A 153 5.68 4.77 9.71
CA ASP A 153 6.40 6.02 9.44
C ASP A 153 7.62 5.74 8.55
N PRO A 154 7.56 6.11 7.25
CA PRO A 154 8.68 5.90 6.35
C PRO A 154 9.98 6.59 6.77
N ARG A 155 9.92 7.60 7.65
CA ARG A 155 11.09 8.32 8.16
C ARG A 155 11.95 7.45 9.09
N HIS A 156 11.36 6.41 9.70
CA HIS A 156 12.07 5.44 10.54
C HIS A 156 12.79 4.35 9.72
N GLY A 157 12.62 4.36 8.41
CA GLY A 157 13.24 3.41 7.50
C GLY A 157 13.92 4.06 6.31
N LYS A 158 14.39 3.24 5.40
CA LYS A 158 14.95 3.67 4.13
C LYS A 158 14.13 3.14 2.97
N TYR A 159 13.97 3.94 1.93
CA TYR A 159 13.34 3.51 0.70
C TYR A 159 14.31 2.66 -0.12
N MET A 160 13.84 1.53 -0.63
CA MET A 160 14.59 0.66 -1.54
C MET A 160 14.23 0.95 -2.98
N ALA A 161 12.95 1.20 -3.27
CA ALA A 161 12.45 1.56 -4.59
C ALA A 161 11.15 2.34 -4.48
N CYS A 162 10.90 3.24 -5.44
CA CYS A 162 9.66 4.00 -5.56
C CYS A 162 9.19 4.00 -7.01
N CYS A 163 7.91 3.72 -7.22
CA CYS A 163 7.24 3.88 -8.50
C CYS A 163 6.15 4.94 -8.36
N LEU A 164 6.22 5.97 -9.19
CA LEU A 164 5.25 7.07 -9.23
C LEU A 164 4.39 6.94 -10.48
N LEU A 165 3.11 6.68 -10.31
CA LEU A 165 2.14 6.52 -11.38
C LEU A 165 1.25 7.75 -11.44
N TYR A 166 1.53 8.64 -12.38
CA TYR A 166 0.74 9.86 -12.60
C TYR A 166 -0.42 9.60 -13.55
N ARG A 167 -1.52 10.28 -13.31
CA ARG A 167 -2.72 10.25 -14.17
C ARG A 167 -3.23 11.65 -14.44
N GLY A 168 -3.67 11.88 -15.68
CA GLY A 168 -4.29 13.13 -16.11
C GLY A 168 -3.29 14.12 -16.70
N ASP A 169 -3.53 15.40 -16.45
CA ASP A 169 -2.75 16.51 -17.00
C ASP A 169 -1.41 16.66 -16.27
N VAL A 170 -0.43 15.86 -16.65
CA VAL A 170 0.92 15.83 -16.05
C VAL A 170 1.97 15.85 -17.15
N VAL A 171 2.90 16.80 -17.03
CA VAL A 171 4.02 16.96 -17.95
C VAL A 171 5.28 16.31 -17.37
N PRO A 172 6.04 15.51 -18.15
CA PRO A 172 7.26 14.85 -17.67
C PRO A 172 8.30 15.80 -17.08
N LYS A 173 8.38 17.04 -17.58
CA LYS A 173 9.29 18.07 -17.05
C LYS A 173 9.00 18.41 -15.59
N ASP A 174 7.72 18.59 -15.25
CA ASP A 174 7.30 18.94 -13.90
C ASP A 174 7.56 17.78 -12.93
N VAL A 175 7.36 16.54 -13.40
CA VAL A 175 7.68 15.34 -12.63
C VAL A 175 9.17 15.27 -12.31
N ASN A 176 10.05 15.54 -13.28
CA ASN A 176 11.49 15.53 -13.06
C ASN A 176 11.92 16.60 -12.04
N CYS A 177 11.34 17.81 -12.11
CA CYS A 177 11.56 18.86 -11.12
C CYS A 177 11.09 18.45 -9.72
N ALA A 178 9.91 17.83 -9.62
CA ALA A 178 9.38 17.36 -8.35
C ALA A 178 10.27 16.27 -7.74
N ILE A 179 10.73 15.29 -8.52
CA ILE A 179 11.64 14.24 -8.07
C ILE A 179 12.99 14.84 -7.62
N ALA A 180 13.53 15.80 -8.34
CA ALA A 180 14.77 16.48 -7.93
C ALA A 180 14.60 17.14 -6.55
N THR A 181 13.47 17.81 -6.31
CA THR A 181 13.15 18.41 -5.01
C THR A 181 13.01 17.34 -3.90
N ILE A 182 12.38 16.21 -4.19
CA ILE A 182 12.26 15.11 -3.22
C ILE A 182 13.62 14.54 -2.83
N LYS A 183 14.52 14.38 -3.79
CA LYS A 183 15.89 13.86 -3.53
C LYS A 183 16.73 14.77 -2.63
N THR A 184 16.44 16.06 -2.56
CA THR A 184 17.14 17.00 -1.68
C THR A 184 16.61 16.98 -0.23
N LYS A 185 15.44 16.40 0.02
CA LYS A 185 14.84 16.34 1.35
C LYS A 185 15.58 15.33 2.25
N ARG A 186 16.11 15.79 3.39
CA ARG A 186 16.82 14.94 4.35
C ARG A 186 15.92 13.91 5.06
N SER A 187 14.61 14.14 5.08
CA SER A 187 13.63 13.22 5.68
C SER A 187 13.37 11.97 4.84
N ILE A 188 13.76 11.98 3.57
CA ILE A 188 13.55 10.89 2.62
C ILE A 188 14.91 10.26 2.33
N GLN A 189 15.15 9.10 2.92
CA GLN A 189 16.41 8.38 2.77
C GLN A 189 16.23 7.15 1.91
N PHE A 190 17.14 6.97 0.95
CA PHE A 190 17.26 5.78 0.12
C PHE A 190 18.39 4.89 0.61
N VAL A 191 18.31 3.61 0.29
CA VAL A 191 19.40 2.67 0.54
C VAL A 191 20.60 2.99 -0.36
N ASP A 192 21.81 2.74 0.13
CA ASP A 192 23.05 3.12 -0.55
C ASP A 192 23.28 2.34 -1.85
N TRP A 193 22.73 1.13 -1.94
CA TRP A 193 22.85 0.26 -3.13
C TRP A 193 21.79 0.56 -4.22
N CYS A 194 20.86 1.50 -4.01
CA CYS A 194 19.84 1.89 -5.00
C CYS A 194 19.75 3.42 -5.14
N PRO A 195 20.74 4.09 -5.76
CA PRO A 195 20.79 5.56 -5.87
C PRO A 195 19.72 6.13 -6.81
N THR A 196 19.16 5.34 -7.73
CA THR A 196 18.19 5.75 -8.76
C THR A 196 16.81 5.14 -8.54
N GLY A 197 16.37 5.01 -7.29
CA GLY A 197 15.19 4.27 -6.87
C GLY A 197 13.82 4.75 -7.38
N PHE A 198 13.75 5.65 -8.37
CA PHE A 198 12.49 6.15 -8.93
C PHE A 198 12.19 5.57 -10.31
N LYS A 199 11.02 4.96 -10.46
CA LYS A 199 10.38 4.65 -11.73
C LYS A 199 9.15 5.54 -11.88
N VAL A 200 8.92 6.07 -13.07
CA VAL A 200 7.79 6.98 -13.36
C VAL A 200 6.93 6.38 -14.45
N GLY A 201 5.62 6.38 -14.23
CA GLY A 201 4.60 6.11 -15.24
C GLY A 201 3.68 7.33 -15.38
N ILE A 202 3.28 7.67 -16.59
CA ILE A 202 2.38 8.78 -16.89
C ILE A 202 1.29 8.29 -17.84
N THR A 203 0.04 8.38 -17.41
CA THR A 203 -1.15 8.02 -18.19
C THR A 203 -2.00 9.27 -18.40
N TYR A 204 -2.44 9.55 -19.62
CA TYR A 204 -3.19 10.77 -19.94
C TYR A 204 -4.63 10.77 -19.40
N GLN A 205 -5.20 9.61 -19.15
CA GLN A 205 -6.57 9.49 -18.63
C GLN A 205 -6.65 9.95 -17.17
N PRO A 206 -7.39 11.04 -16.88
CA PRO A 206 -7.58 11.49 -15.50
C PRO A 206 -8.32 10.46 -14.66
N PRO A 207 -8.17 10.48 -13.33
CA PRO A 207 -8.89 9.57 -12.46
C PRO A 207 -10.40 9.84 -12.53
N THR A 208 -11.18 8.77 -12.62
CA THR A 208 -12.65 8.84 -12.60
C THR A 208 -13.14 8.64 -11.17
N VAL A 209 -14.21 9.31 -10.79
CA VAL A 209 -14.86 9.15 -9.48
C VAL A 209 -16.27 8.59 -9.64
N VAL A 210 -16.74 7.92 -8.61
CA VAL A 210 -18.12 7.40 -8.57
C VAL A 210 -19.08 8.57 -8.39
N PRO A 211 -20.12 8.73 -9.23
CA PRO A 211 -21.13 9.77 -9.05
C PRO A 211 -21.77 9.68 -7.66
N GLY A 212 -21.93 10.83 -7.00
CA GLY A 212 -22.45 10.90 -5.63
C GLY A 212 -21.47 10.38 -4.55
N GLY A 213 -20.20 10.22 -4.89
CA GLY A 213 -19.14 9.89 -3.93
C GLY A 213 -18.58 11.13 -3.23
N ASP A 214 -17.85 10.89 -2.12
CA ASP A 214 -17.24 11.96 -1.32
C ASP A 214 -15.93 12.48 -1.95
N LEU A 215 -15.30 11.67 -2.80
CA LEU A 215 -14.04 12.02 -3.44
C LEU A 215 -14.25 12.99 -4.61
N ALA A 216 -13.45 14.05 -4.64
CA ALA A 216 -13.50 15.04 -5.71
C ALA A 216 -12.97 14.50 -7.05
N LYS A 217 -13.55 14.99 -8.14
CA LYS A 217 -12.98 14.79 -9.48
C LYS A 217 -11.82 15.76 -9.67
N VAL A 218 -10.61 15.23 -9.77
CA VAL A 218 -9.38 16.00 -9.95
C VAL A 218 -8.83 15.84 -11.36
N SER A 219 -8.14 16.87 -11.86
CA SER A 219 -7.52 16.85 -13.20
C SER A 219 -6.27 15.99 -13.26
N ARG A 220 -5.59 15.85 -12.15
CA ARG A 220 -4.34 15.07 -12.01
C ARG A 220 -4.26 14.35 -10.68
N ALA A 221 -3.68 13.18 -10.67
CA ALA A 221 -3.41 12.39 -9.47
C ALA A 221 -2.14 11.58 -9.60
N VAL A 222 -1.60 11.14 -8.49
CA VAL A 222 -0.44 10.25 -8.43
C VAL A 222 -0.72 9.11 -7.46
N CYS A 223 -0.36 7.90 -7.87
CA CYS A 223 -0.30 6.74 -7.01
C CYS A 223 1.17 6.37 -6.85
N MET A 224 1.69 6.40 -5.63
CA MET A 224 3.05 5.97 -5.33
C MET A 224 3.03 4.55 -4.79
N LEU A 225 3.88 3.71 -5.35
CA LEU A 225 4.19 2.36 -4.88
C LEU A 225 5.64 2.38 -4.39
N SER A 226 5.86 2.09 -3.13
CA SER A 226 7.21 2.17 -2.56
C SER A 226 7.55 0.97 -1.71
N THR A 227 8.77 0.48 -1.85
CA THR A 227 9.31 -0.56 -0.97
C THR A 227 10.22 0.10 0.05
N THR A 228 9.86 0.01 1.32
CA THR A 228 10.60 0.60 2.43
C THR A 228 10.80 -0.40 3.57
N THR A 229 11.88 -0.26 4.30
CA THR A 229 12.13 -1.06 5.51
C THR A 229 11.14 -0.73 6.65
N ALA A 230 10.50 0.43 6.62
CA ALA A 230 9.50 0.83 7.63
C ALA A 230 8.26 -0.07 7.67
N ILE A 231 8.02 -0.89 6.64
CA ILE A 231 6.90 -1.86 6.63
C ILE A 231 6.99 -2.87 7.79
N ALA A 232 8.19 -3.08 8.33
CA ALA A 232 8.41 -3.95 9.49
C ALA A 232 7.62 -3.51 10.73
N GLU A 233 7.29 -2.23 10.87
CA GLU A 233 6.42 -1.73 11.95
C GLU A 233 5.02 -2.36 11.91
N ALA A 234 4.48 -2.57 10.71
CA ALA A 234 3.16 -3.21 10.55
C ALA A 234 3.21 -4.69 10.99
N TRP A 235 4.27 -5.40 10.63
CA TRP A 235 4.49 -6.79 11.03
C TRP A 235 4.72 -6.92 12.53
N ALA A 236 5.52 -6.03 13.13
CA ALA A 236 5.74 -6.00 14.57
C ALA A 236 4.44 -5.80 15.36
N ARG A 237 3.53 -4.94 14.89
CA ARG A 237 2.21 -4.76 15.52
C ARG A 237 1.35 -6.02 15.43
N LEU A 238 1.37 -6.72 14.29
CA LEU A 238 0.64 -7.98 14.13
C LEU A 238 1.19 -9.08 15.07
N ASP A 239 2.51 -9.20 15.17
CA ASP A 239 3.16 -10.16 16.06
C ASP A 239 2.82 -9.89 17.53
N HIS A 240 2.89 -8.64 17.95
CA HIS A 240 2.49 -8.25 19.31
C HIS A 240 1.01 -8.58 19.60
N LYS A 241 0.12 -8.33 18.67
CA LYS A 241 -1.31 -8.68 18.83
C LYS A 241 -1.51 -10.18 18.92
N LEU A 242 -0.85 -10.97 18.06
CA LEU A 242 -0.91 -12.41 18.11
C LEU A 242 -0.43 -12.94 19.48
N THR A 243 0.70 -12.43 19.95
CA THR A 243 1.26 -12.80 21.25
C THR A 243 0.31 -12.46 22.41
N SER A 244 -0.33 -11.30 22.35
CA SER A 244 -1.31 -10.87 23.35
C SER A 244 -2.61 -11.68 23.31
N CYS A 245 -3.04 -12.16 22.13
CA CYS A 245 -4.23 -13.01 21.97
C CYS A 245 -3.96 -14.48 22.30
N THR A 246 -2.69 -14.89 22.43
CA THR A 246 -2.32 -16.26 22.78
C THR A 246 -2.21 -16.34 24.30
N PRO A 247 -3.20 -16.90 25.05
CA PRO A 247 -3.08 -16.98 26.49
C PRO A 247 -1.85 -17.81 26.87
N SER A 248 -1.14 -17.36 27.90
CA SER A 248 -0.16 -18.19 28.60
C SER A 248 -0.92 -19.40 29.16
N VAL A 249 -0.79 -20.54 28.50
CA VAL A 249 -1.52 -21.75 28.87
C VAL A 249 -0.97 -22.29 30.18
N PRO A 250 -1.79 -22.41 31.24
CA PRO A 250 -1.46 -23.28 32.35
C PRO A 250 -1.50 -24.71 31.83
N SER A 251 -0.44 -25.45 32.10
CA SER A 251 -0.29 -26.84 31.69
C SER A 251 -1.41 -27.72 32.24
N SER A 252 -2.03 -28.47 31.43
CA SER A 252 -2.30 -29.90 31.54
C SER A 252 -3.41 -30.29 30.55
N THR A 253 -3.14 -31.33 29.78
CA THR A 253 -4.07 -32.00 28.85
C THR A 253 -4.47 -31.21 27.58
N GLY A 254 -3.79 -31.51 26.53
CA GLY A 254 -4.02 -30.90 25.20
C GLY A 254 -2.79 -30.18 24.63
N THR A 255 -1.66 -30.43 25.21
CA THR A 255 -0.40 -29.66 25.04
C THR A 255 0.23 -29.79 23.65
N TRP A 256 0.05 -30.90 22.97
CA TRP A 256 0.75 -31.14 21.70
C TRP A 256 0.16 -30.39 20.51
N GLU A 257 -1.15 -30.36 20.36
CA GLU A 257 -1.78 -29.60 19.26
C GLU A 257 -1.66 -28.08 19.44
N ARG A 258 -1.71 -27.60 20.68
CA ARG A 258 -1.57 -26.17 20.98
C ARG A 258 -0.13 -25.70 20.89
N ALA A 259 0.85 -26.51 21.32
CA ALA A 259 2.27 -26.20 21.18
C ALA A 259 2.67 -26.18 19.70
N TRP A 260 2.22 -27.14 18.92
CA TRP A 260 2.47 -27.18 17.47
C TRP A 260 1.84 -26.00 16.72
N ARG A 261 0.61 -25.64 17.04
CA ARG A 261 -0.04 -24.43 16.47
C ARG A 261 0.67 -23.15 16.85
N ARG A 262 1.14 -23.03 18.09
CA ARG A 262 1.87 -21.86 18.58
C ARG A 262 3.23 -21.73 17.89
N GLU A 263 3.97 -22.82 17.78
CA GLU A 263 5.26 -22.84 17.12
C GLU A 263 5.14 -22.62 15.61
N SER A 264 4.11 -23.17 14.97
CA SER A 264 3.80 -22.93 13.56
C SER A 264 3.43 -21.47 13.31
N LEU A 265 2.57 -20.88 14.12
CA LEU A 265 2.21 -19.46 13.98
C LEU A 265 3.37 -18.52 14.27
N GLN A 266 4.23 -18.81 15.26
CA GLN A 266 5.44 -18.04 15.53
C GLN A 266 6.49 -18.17 14.42
N LYS A 267 6.64 -19.36 13.85
CA LYS A 267 7.48 -19.55 12.66
C LYS A 267 6.99 -18.71 11.49
N HIS A 268 5.67 -18.67 11.27
CA HIS A 268 5.07 -17.88 10.18
C HIS A 268 5.13 -16.36 10.42
N ALA A 269 5.12 -15.91 11.66
CA ALA A 269 5.25 -14.49 11.99
C ALA A 269 6.71 -13.96 11.85
N LYS A 270 7.71 -14.86 11.98
CA LYS A 270 9.13 -14.50 11.84
C LYS A 270 9.66 -14.63 10.40
N THR A 271 8.86 -15.19 9.51
CA THR A 271 9.17 -15.37 8.08
C THR A 271 8.69 -14.19 7.25
#